data_ef6a83ddc651e54bb0c8d7ca25d63aaa
#
_entry.id   ef6a83ddc651e54bb0c8d7ca25d63aaa
#
_cell.length_a   1.000
_cell.length_b   1.000
_cell.length_c   1.000
_cell.angle_alpha   90.00
_cell.angle_beta   90.00
_cell.angle_gamma   90.00
#
_symmetry.space_group_name_H-M   'P 1'
#
loop_
_entity.id
_entity.type
_entity.pdbx_description
1 polymer ?
#
loop_
_entity_poly.entity_id
_entity_poly.type
_entity_poly.pdbx_seq_one_letter_code
_entity_poly.pdbx_strand_id
1 'polypeptide(L)'
;MGRIKVCNFGRIMLKIFCWTTVILSIYLILGFTGCYEKWFGGPAGIVKAPVYWLIRAGIGIIVESIIFWIGIIMVYATSEQLGIRWRVLGIVCGWIPVAHLVMLHIIIKTVGEEVRMEKMRAKRNLQRKAQRICSTKYPVLMVHGVFFRDFEHLNYWGRIPAELEANGAVIYYGNHNSAAAVRDSAKEL
;
A
#
# COMPACT_ATOMS: atom_id res chain seq x y z
N MET A 1 8.23 -2.74 10.26
CA MET A 1 8.99 -1.98 9.22
C MET A 1 8.92 -2.61 7.82
N GLY A 2 8.88 -3.94 7.66
CA GLY A 2 8.82 -4.60 6.35
C GLY A 2 7.60 -4.19 5.50
N ARG A 3 6.39 -4.23 6.08
CA ARG A 3 5.13 -3.90 5.41
C ARG A 3 5.14 -2.52 4.74
N ILE A 4 5.57 -1.48 5.46
CA ILE A 4 5.62 -0.10 4.94
C ILE A 4 6.65 0.06 3.81
N LYS A 5 7.75 -0.68 3.84
CA LYS A 5 8.71 -0.68 2.73
C LYS A 5 8.10 -1.28 1.47
N VAL A 6 7.39 -2.41 1.59
CA VAL A 6 6.69 -3.07 0.48
C VAL A 6 5.58 -2.16 -0.07
N CYS A 7 4.77 -1.57 0.81
CA CYS A 7 3.72 -0.62 0.44
C CYS A 7 4.27 0.60 -0.32
N ASN A 8 5.38 1.18 0.16
CA ASN A 8 6.04 2.29 -0.52
C ASN A 8 6.66 1.89 -1.87
N PHE A 9 7.22 0.68 -1.96
CA PHE A 9 7.73 0.17 -3.23
C PHE A 9 6.60 -0.01 -4.25
N GLY A 10 5.48 -0.63 -3.86
CA GLY A 10 4.29 -0.74 -4.72
C GLY A 10 3.79 0.62 -5.21
N ARG A 11 3.75 1.63 -4.31
CA ARG A 11 3.41 3.01 -4.69
C ARG A 11 4.37 3.61 -5.71
N ILE A 12 5.67 3.36 -5.56
CA ILE A 12 6.69 3.82 -6.53
C ILE A 12 6.48 3.16 -7.88
N MET A 13 6.21 1.85 -7.92
CA MET A 13 5.91 1.13 -9.16
C MET A 13 4.68 1.72 -9.88
N LEU A 14 3.60 2.04 -9.14
CA LEU A 14 2.43 2.70 -9.74
C LEU A 14 2.73 4.11 -10.27
N LYS A 15 3.62 4.86 -9.63
CA LYS A 15 4.08 6.16 -10.16
C LYS A 15 4.90 5.98 -11.43
N ILE A 16 5.81 5.00 -11.45
CA ILE A 16 6.60 4.67 -12.64
C ILE A 16 5.64 4.30 -13.77
N PHE A 17 4.67 3.43 -13.53
CA PHE A 17 3.64 3.09 -14.50
C PHE A 17 2.96 4.32 -15.09
N CYS A 18 2.50 5.28 -14.27
CA CYS A 18 1.87 6.50 -14.78
C CYS A 18 2.79 7.30 -15.69
N TRP A 19 4.05 7.48 -15.32
CA TRP A 19 5.01 8.24 -16.12
C TRP A 19 5.40 7.52 -17.42
N THR A 20 5.66 6.22 -17.33
CA THR A 20 6.05 5.42 -18.49
C THR A 20 4.89 5.27 -19.47
N THR A 21 3.64 5.16 -19.00
CA THR A 21 2.44 5.18 -19.87
C THR A 21 2.32 6.49 -20.66
N VAL A 22 2.56 7.63 -20.02
CA VAL A 22 2.55 8.93 -20.72
C VAL A 22 3.66 9.00 -21.78
N ILE A 23 4.88 8.61 -21.42
CA ILE A 23 6.03 8.61 -22.35
C ILE A 23 5.78 7.65 -23.52
N LEU A 24 5.29 6.43 -23.24
CA LEU A 24 4.96 5.44 -24.25
C LEU A 24 3.87 5.95 -25.18
N SER A 25 2.83 6.59 -24.65
CA SER A 25 1.74 7.16 -25.45
C SER A 25 2.26 8.24 -26.40
N ILE A 26 3.09 9.16 -25.92
CA ILE A 26 3.71 10.20 -26.75
C ILE A 26 4.59 9.56 -27.85
N TYR A 27 5.42 8.58 -27.46
CA TYR A 27 6.29 7.87 -28.39
C TYR A 27 5.49 7.18 -29.51
N LEU A 28 4.40 6.50 -29.18
CA LEU A 28 3.54 5.82 -30.16
C LEU A 28 2.81 6.82 -31.05
N ILE A 29 2.29 7.93 -30.51
CA ILE A 29 1.63 8.98 -31.29
C ILE A 29 2.61 9.57 -32.30
N LEU A 30 3.82 9.91 -31.88
CA LEU A 30 4.86 10.44 -32.80
C LEU A 30 5.23 9.43 -33.89
N GLY A 31 5.25 8.14 -33.56
CA GLY A 31 5.52 7.07 -34.50
C GLY A 31 4.41 6.89 -35.51
N PHE A 32 3.16 6.79 -35.10
CA PHE A 32 2.01 6.62 -36.00
C PHE A 32 1.75 7.84 -36.87
N THR A 33 2.05 9.06 -36.42
CA THR A 33 1.90 10.30 -37.20
C THR A 33 3.04 10.54 -38.17
N GLY A 34 4.10 9.72 -38.16
CA GLY A 34 5.30 9.93 -38.99
C GLY A 34 6.20 11.08 -38.50
N CYS A 35 5.84 11.77 -37.44
CA CYS A 35 6.66 12.86 -36.87
C CYS A 35 8.00 12.34 -36.31
N TYR A 36 8.06 11.08 -35.88
CA TYR A 36 9.28 10.48 -35.40
C TYR A 36 10.39 10.46 -36.45
N GLU A 37 10.09 10.08 -37.69
CA GLU A 37 11.05 10.08 -38.82
C GLU A 37 11.57 11.49 -39.12
N LYS A 38 10.68 12.47 -39.06
CA LYS A 38 11.01 13.87 -39.35
C LYS A 38 11.96 14.49 -38.30
N TRP A 39 11.88 14.06 -37.05
CA TRP A 39 12.63 14.65 -35.93
C TRP A 39 13.88 13.88 -35.54
N PHE A 40 13.86 12.56 -35.65
CA PHE A 40 14.92 11.70 -35.14
C PHE A 40 15.65 10.89 -36.21
N GLY A 41 15.19 10.98 -37.49
CA GLY A 41 15.78 10.21 -38.58
C GLY A 41 15.71 8.71 -38.35
N GLY A 42 14.93 7.97 -39.08
CA GLY A 42 14.84 6.53 -39.00
C GLY A 42 15.13 5.83 -40.31
N PRO A 43 15.40 4.54 -40.37
CA PRO A 43 15.48 3.77 -41.58
C PRO A 43 14.11 3.87 -42.31
N ALA A 44 14.07 4.67 -43.37
CA ALA A 44 12.87 5.12 -44.05
C ALA A 44 11.91 4.01 -44.54
N GLY A 45 12.30 2.76 -44.55
CA GLY A 45 11.49 1.62 -44.99
C GLY A 45 10.78 0.87 -43.85
N ILE A 46 11.41 0.72 -42.68
CA ILE A 46 10.90 -0.12 -41.59
C ILE A 46 9.93 0.66 -40.68
N VAL A 47 10.18 1.97 -40.50
CA VAL A 47 9.40 2.82 -39.59
C VAL A 47 8.00 3.11 -40.13
N LYS A 48 7.79 3.10 -41.46
CA LYS A 48 6.48 3.30 -42.09
C LYS A 48 5.53 2.11 -42.02
N ALA A 49 6.00 0.93 -41.69
CA ALA A 49 5.13 -0.23 -41.58
C ALA A 49 4.25 -0.14 -40.33
N PRO A 50 2.91 -0.04 -40.44
CA PRO A 50 2.01 0.02 -39.29
C PRO A 50 2.20 -1.19 -38.37
N VAL A 51 2.60 -2.35 -38.90
CA VAL A 51 2.91 -3.56 -38.16
C VAL A 51 4.07 -3.37 -37.18
N TYR A 52 5.10 -2.63 -37.55
CA TYR A 52 6.23 -2.32 -36.66
C TYR A 52 5.76 -1.55 -35.41
N TRP A 53 4.93 -0.52 -35.58
CA TRP A 53 4.41 0.26 -34.47
C TRP A 53 3.41 -0.53 -33.62
N LEU A 54 2.61 -1.41 -34.20
CA LEU A 54 1.73 -2.31 -33.48
C LEU A 54 2.51 -3.31 -32.61
N ILE A 55 3.60 -3.87 -33.10
CA ILE A 55 4.46 -4.77 -32.31
C ILE A 55 5.06 -4.00 -31.11
N ARG A 56 5.57 -2.79 -31.34
CA ARG A 56 6.11 -1.96 -30.26
C ARG A 56 5.06 -1.58 -29.24
N ALA A 57 3.86 -1.22 -29.68
CA ALA A 57 2.73 -0.97 -28.78
C ALA A 57 2.42 -2.24 -27.95
N GLY A 58 2.37 -3.41 -28.57
CA GLY A 58 2.13 -4.67 -27.86
C GLY A 58 3.19 -4.97 -26.80
N ILE A 59 4.47 -4.82 -27.13
CA ILE A 59 5.57 -4.99 -26.16
C ILE A 59 5.44 -3.97 -25.04
N GLY A 60 5.17 -2.70 -25.35
CA GLY A 60 4.97 -1.65 -24.36
C GLY A 60 3.82 -1.97 -23.40
N ILE A 61 2.66 -2.40 -23.90
CA ILE A 61 1.51 -2.79 -23.09
C ILE A 61 1.83 -3.96 -22.16
N ILE A 62 2.58 -4.95 -22.63
CA ILE A 62 3.00 -6.10 -21.78
C ILE A 62 3.88 -5.60 -20.63
N VAL A 63 4.89 -4.80 -20.90
CA VAL A 63 5.80 -4.26 -19.88
C VAL A 63 5.03 -3.39 -18.88
N GLU A 64 4.18 -2.48 -19.36
CA GLU A 64 3.34 -1.64 -18.51
C GLU A 64 2.39 -2.47 -17.63
N SER A 65 1.79 -3.52 -18.18
CA SER A 65 0.92 -4.43 -17.42
C SER A 65 1.68 -5.11 -16.28
N ILE A 66 2.91 -5.56 -16.50
CA ILE A 66 3.73 -6.19 -15.45
C ILE A 66 4.02 -5.18 -14.33
N ILE A 67 4.46 -3.98 -14.68
CA ILE A 67 4.76 -2.91 -13.70
C ILE A 67 3.50 -2.56 -12.89
N PHE A 68 2.36 -2.40 -13.56
CA PHE A 68 1.08 -2.11 -12.93
C PHE A 68 0.66 -3.20 -11.95
N TRP A 69 0.65 -4.47 -12.39
CA TRP A 69 0.21 -5.58 -11.55
C TRP A 69 1.10 -5.78 -10.32
N ILE A 70 2.41 -5.67 -10.46
CA ILE A 70 3.33 -5.70 -9.32
C ILE A 70 2.98 -4.59 -8.34
N GLY A 71 2.81 -3.35 -8.82
CA GLY A 71 2.50 -2.20 -7.99
C GLY A 71 1.17 -2.33 -7.26
N ILE A 72 0.09 -2.69 -7.97
CA ILE A 72 -1.25 -2.75 -7.39
C ILE A 72 -1.41 -3.90 -6.40
N ILE A 73 -0.86 -5.09 -6.69
CA ILE A 73 -0.88 -6.23 -5.78
C ILE A 73 -0.17 -5.88 -4.47
N MET A 74 1.03 -5.29 -4.55
CA MET A 74 1.78 -4.88 -3.36
C MET A 74 1.00 -3.85 -2.53
N VAL A 75 0.40 -2.85 -3.17
CA VAL A 75 -0.40 -1.82 -2.48
C VAL A 75 -1.65 -2.45 -1.85
N TYR A 76 -2.38 -3.27 -2.58
CA TYR A 76 -3.62 -3.88 -2.07
C TYR A 76 -3.37 -4.86 -0.93
N ALA A 77 -2.25 -5.59 -0.96
CA ALA A 77 -1.88 -6.52 0.10
C ALA A 77 -1.36 -5.83 1.38
N THR A 78 -0.76 -4.63 1.25
CA THR A 78 -0.01 -4.04 2.37
C THR A 78 -0.60 -2.74 2.92
N SER A 79 -1.44 -2.01 2.17
CA SER A 79 -2.05 -0.77 2.66
C SER A 79 -3.22 -1.07 3.59
N GLU A 80 -3.22 -0.49 4.79
CA GLU A 80 -4.32 -0.57 5.75
C GLU A 80 -5.31 0.60 5.58
N GLN A 81 -4.82 1.76 5.13
CA GLN A 81 -5.68 2.94 4.97
C GLN A 81 -6.49 2.91 3.68
N LEU A 82 -6.07 2.09 2.70
CA LEU A 82 -6.83 1.87 1.49
C LEU A 82 -8.04 0.96 1.79
N GLY A 83 -9.14 1.56 2.21
CA GLY A 83 -10.37 0.85 2.55
C GLY A 83 -10.91 0.00 1.39
N ILE A 84 -11.77 -0.97 1.72
CA ILE A 84 -12.37 -1.91 0.75
C ILE A 84 -13.06 -1.15 -0.39
N ARG A 85 -13.71 -0.02 -0.12
CA ARG A 85 -14.38 0.80 -1.15
C ARG A 85 -13.45 1.21 -2.28
N TRP A 86 -12.26 1.73 -1.94
CA TRP A 86 -11.30 2.18 -2.93
C TRP A 86 -10.64 1.03 -3.70
N ARG A 87 -10.49 -0.14 -3.06
CA ARG A 87 -10.00 -1.36 -3.73
C ARG A 87 -11.00 -1.85 -4.77
N VAL A 88 -12.28 -1.94 -4.40
CA VAL A 88 -13.35 -2.37 -5.31
C VAL A 88 -13.53 -1.37 -6.45
N LEU A 89 -13.60 -0.07 -6.16
CA LEU A 89 -13.70 0.96 -7.18
C LEU A 89 -12.50 0.96 -8.13
N GLY A 90 -11.29 0.73 -7.62
CA GLY A 90 -10.10 0.62 -8.45
C GLY A 90 -10.17 -0.55 -9.45
N ILE A 91 -10.75 -1.68 -9.04
CA ILE A 91 -10.96 -2.83 -9.94
C ILE A 91 -12.05 -2.53 -10.97
N VAL A 92 -13.21 -2.03 -10.53
CA VAL A 92 -14.36 -1.76 -11.41
C VAL A 92 -14.03 -0.66 -12.42
N CYS A 93 -13.39 0.44 -11.98
CA CYS A 93 -13.00 1.54 -12.86
C CYS A 93 -11.81 1.21 -13.76
N GLY A 94 -11.14 0.09 -13.54
CA GLY A 94 -9.98 -0.35 -14.34
C GLY A 94 -10.28 -0.52 -15.84
N TRP A 95 -11.54 -0.75 -16.19
CA TRP A 95 -11.99 -0.90 -17.58
C TRP A 95 -12.23 0.44 -18.30
N ILE A 96 -12.33 1.55 -17.58
CA ILE A 96 -12.62 2.87 -18.14
C ILE A 96 -11.34 3.73 -18.03
N PRO A 97 -10.66 4.07 -19.15
CA PRO A 97 -9.33 4.69 -19.12
C PRO A 97 -9.22 5.94 -18.24
N VAL A 98 -10.16 6.87 -18.37
CA VAL A 98 -10.14 8.13 -17.59
C VAL A 98 -10.42 7.87 -16.11
N ALA A 99 -11.45 7.05 -15.81
CA ALA A 99 -11.80 6.69 -14.44
C ALA A 99 -10.67 5.91 -13.77
N HIS A 100 -9.99 5.03 -14.51
CA HIS A 100 -8.82 4.30 -14.04
C HIS A 100 -7.69 5.24 -13.57
N LEU A 101 -7.35 6.25 -14.36
CA LEU A 101 -6.30 7.20 -14.01
C LEU A 101 -6.65 8.02 -12.76
N VAL A 102 -7.92 8.45 -12.65
CA VAL A 102 -8.40 9.15 -11.44
C VAL A 102 -8.30 8.26 -10.21
N MET A 103 -8.76 7.01 -10.31
CA MET A 103 -8.69 6.05 -9.22
C MET A 103 -7.25 5.74 -8.83
N LEU A 104 -6.37 5.56 -9.82
CA LEU A 104 -4.95 5.33 -9.58
C LEU A 104 -4.29 6.50 -8.85
N HIS A 105 -4.64 7.74 -9.23
CA HIS A 105 -4.18 8.94 -8.53
C HIS A 105 -4.62 8.94 -7.05
N ILE A 106 -5.89 8.62 -6.78
CA ILE A 106 -6.43 8.54 -5.41
C ILE A 106 -5.69 7.46 -4.61
N ILE A 107 -5.49 6.27 -5.18
CA ILE A 107 -4.76 5.17 -4.54
C ILE A 107 -3.33 5.60 -4.20
N ILE A 108 -2.59 6.16 -5.16
CA ILE A 108 -1.21 6.63 -4.98
C ILE A 108 -1.13 7.71 -3.90
N LYS A 109 -2.10 8.63 -3.84
CA LYS A 109 -2.17 9.70 -2.84
C LYS A 109 -2.41 9.12 -1.45
N THR A 110 -3.46 8.32 -1.28
CA THR A 110 -3.83 7.70 0.01
C THR A 110 -2.68 6.87 0.58
N VAL A 111 -2.08 6.00 -0.24
CA VAL A 111 -0.91 5.22 0.15
C VAL A 111 0.30 6.10 0.47
N GLY A 112 0.45 7.22 -0.25
CA GLY A 112 1.50 8.20 0.02
C GLY A 112 1.37 8.83 1.41
N GLU A 113 0.17 9.18 1.80
CA GLU A 113 -0.14 9.72 3.12
C GLU A 113 0.09 8.68 4.22
N GLU A 114 -0.36 7.42 4.00
CA GLU A 114 -0.08 6.31 4.92
C GLU A 114 1.41 6.13 5.16
N VAL A 115 2.21 6.02 4.09
CA VAL A 115 3.66 5.85 4.19
C VAL A 115 4.32 7.02 4.92
N ARG A 116 3.87 8.26 4.66
CA ARG A 116 4.37 9.46 5.33
C ARG A 116 4.07 9.43 6.82
N MET A 117 2.83 9.13 7.19
CA MET A 117 2.39 9.06 8.58
C MET A 117 3.15 7.98 9.36
N GLU A 118 3.31 6.80 8.79
CA GLU A 118 4.05 5.71 9.42
C GLU A 118 5.54 6.03 9.60
N LYS A 119 6.17 6.68 8.61
CA LYS A 119 7.56 7.14 8.75
C LYS A 119 7.71 8.20 9.86
N MET A 120 6.78 9.16 9.93
CA MET A 120 6.79 10.17 11.00
C MET A 120 6.58 9.54 12.38
N ARG A 121 5.67 8.55 12.48
CA ARG A 121 5.43 7.79 13.71
C ARG A 121 6.68 7.04 14.14
N ALA A 122 7.30 6.29 13.23
CA ALA A 122 8.54 5.56 13.51
C ALA A 122 9.68 6.48 13.98
N LYS A 123 9.84 7.64 13.32
CA LYS A 123 10.82 8.66 13.74
C LYS A 123 10.53 9.20 15.13
N ARG A 124 9.26 9.51 15.42
CA ARG A 124 8.83 10.02 16.74
C ARG A 124 9.06 8.99 17.84
N ASN A 125 8.73 7.72 17.59
CA ASN A 125 8.95 6.64 18.54
C ASN A 125 10.45 6.42 18.81
N LEU A 126 11.28 6.51 17.78
CA LEU A 126 12.73 6.42 17.96
C LEU A 126 13.28 7.56 18.84
N GLN A 127 12.80 8.79 18.65
CA GLN A 127 13.19 9.94 19.49
C GLN A 127 12.72 9.81 20.94
N ARG A 128 11.55 9.22 21.18
CA ARG A 128 10.94 9.05 22.52
C ARG A 128 11.42 7.81 23.25
N LYS A 129 12.01 6.84 22.54
CA LYS A 129 12.44 5.56 23.12
C LYS A 129 13.39 5.75 24.31
N ALA A 130 14.31 6.72 24.23
CA ALA A 130 15.23 7.03 25.32
C ALA A 130 14.54 7.61 26.55
N GLN A 131 13.40 8.29 26.37
CA GLN A 131 12.66 8.95 27.46
C GLN A 131 11.75 7.98 28.22
N ARG A 132 11.47 6.78 27.68
CA ARG A 132 10.61 5.76 28.27
C ARG A 132 9.30 6.33 28.84
N ILE A 133 8.63 7.19 28.07
CA ILE A 133 7.47 7.99 28.52
C ILE A 133 6.27 7.15 28.97
N CYS A 134 6.20 5.89 28.57
CA CYS A 134 5.16 4.93 28.98
C CYS A 134 5.63 3.99 30.09
N SER A 135 6.80 4.23 30.70
CA SER A 135 7.27 3.46 31.84
C SER A 135 6.43 3.80 33.06
N THR A 136 5.74 2.80 33.61
CA THR A 136 4.92 2.91 34.80
C THR A 136 5.51 2.06 35.92
N LYS A 137 5.19 2.37 37.17
CA LYS A 137 5.62 1.61 38.34
C LYS A 137 5.11 0.15 38.28
N TYR A 138 3.91 -0.04 37.80
CA TYR A 138 3.26 -1.32 37.65
C TYR A 138 3.07 -1.66 36.16
N PRO A 139 3.11 -2.92 35.76
CA PRO A 139 2.82 -3.33 34.39
C PRO A 139 1.36 -3.03 34.03
N VAL A 140 1.12 -2.83 32.75
CA VAL A 140 -0.22 -2.59 32.19
C VAL A 140 -0.83 -3.93 31.82
N LEU A 141 -1.96 -4.28 32.44
CA LEU A 141 -2.73 -5.46 32.08
C LEU A 141 -3.76 -5.10 31.01
N MET A 142 -3.66 -5.76 29.86
CA MET A 142 -4.61 -5.64 28.77
C MET A 142 -5.69 -6.71 28.90
N VAL A 143 -6.93 -6.30 29.18
CA VAL A 143 -8.08 -7.20 29.32
C VAL A 143 -9.00 -7.00 28.12
N HIS A 144 -9.34 -8.08 27.41
CA HIS A 144 -10.27 -8.03 26.29
C HIS A 144 -11.73 -8.14 26.73
N GLY A 145 -12.66 -7.67 25.91
CA GLY A 145 -14.09 -7.76 26.16
C GLY A 145 -14.68 -9.13 25.79
N VAL A 146 -16.00 -9.26 26.00
CA VAL A 146 -16.77 -10.47 25.71
C VAL A 146 -16.61 -10.86 24.22
N PHE A 147 -16.46 -12.16 23.94
CA PHE A 147 -16.31 -12.79 22.61
C PHE A 147 -14.99 -12.55 21.85
N PHE A 148 -14.02 -11.83 22.38
CA PHE A 148 -12.81 -11.51 21.61
C PHE A 148 -11.63 -12.46 21.82
N ARG A 149 -11.66 -13.36 22.80
CA ARG A 149 -10.60 -14.36 23.04
C ARG A 149 -10.48 -15.39 21.92
N ASP A 150 -11.65 -15.80 21.37
CA ASP A 150 -11.74 -16.93 20.45
C ASP A 150 -11.33 -16.59 19.01
N PHE A 151 -11.03 -15.34 18.76
CA PHE A 151 -10.55 -14.87 17.46
C PHE A 151 -9.05 -14.55 17.50
N GLU A 152 -8.22 -15.60 17.51
CA GLU A 152 -6.74 -15.46 17.54
C GLU A 152 -6.19 -14.55 16.42
N HIS A 153 -6.93 -14.38 15.32
CA HIS A 153 -6.54 -13.57 14.18
C HIS A 153 -7.05 -12.13 14.24
N LEU A 154 -7.96 -11.80 15.18
CA LEU A 154 -8.47 -10.45 15.41
C LEU A 154 -7.73 -9.82 16.59
N ASN A 155 -6.66 -9.10 16.28
CA ASN A 155 -5.95 -8.34 17.30
C ASN A 155 -6.83 -7.19 17.82
N TYR A 156 -7.57 -7.43 18.90
CA TYR A 156 -8.48 -6.46 19.52
C TYR A 156 -7.79 -5.13 19.84
N TRP A 157 -6.57 -5.19 20.36
CA TRP A 157 -5.80 -4.01 20.75
C TRP A 157 -5.05 -3.36 19.59
N GLY A 158 -5.02 -4.00 18.42
CA GLY A 158 -4.32 -3.51 17.25
C GLY A 158 -2.85 -3.24 17.53
N ARG A 159 -2.42 -1.99 17.30
CA ARG A 159 -1.02 -1.57 17.48
C ARG A 159 -0.73 -0.96 18.85
N ILE A 160 -1.73 -0.79 19.71
CA ILE A 160 -1.58 -0.10 21.01
C ILE A 160 -0.51 -0.76 21.89
N PRO A 161 -0.50 -2.09 22.11
CA PRO A 161 0.53 -2.73 22.93
C PRO A 161 1.94 -2.47 22.40
N ALA A 162 2.16 -2.70 21.14
CA ALA A 162 3.49 -2.52 20.51
C ALA A 162 4.00 -1.07 20.59
N GLU A 163 3.12 -0.08 20.49
CA GLU A 163 3.47 1.34 20.66
C GLU A 163 3.81 1.67 22.13
N LEU A 164 3.09 1.11 23.09
CA LEU A 164 3.35 1.31 24.52
C LEU A 164 4.68 0.64 24.91
N GLU A 165 4.93 -0.60 24.49
CA GLU A 165 6.19 -1.33 24.72
C GLU A 165 7.38 -0.60 24.10
N ALA A 166 7.23 -0.10 22.86
CA ALA A 166 8.27 0.69 22.19
C ALA A 166 8.66 1.96 22.97
N ASN A 167 7.76 2.47 23.81
CA ASN A 167 7.95 3.64 24.66
C ASN A 167 8.20 3.28 26.15
N GLY A 168 8.47 2.01 26.47
CA GLY A 168 8.97 1.57 27.77
C GLY A 168 7.94 0.99 28.73
N ALA A 169 6.70 0.76 28.30
CA ALA A 169 5.70 0.03 29.08
C ALA A 169 6.02 -1.47 29.18
N VAL A 170 5.63 -2.09 30.28
CA VAL A 170 5.57 -3.54 30.42
C VAL A 170 4.11 -3.96 30.32
N ILE A 171 3.79 -4.86 29.39
CA ILE A 171 2.42 -5.26 29.09
C ILE A 171 2.21 -6.72 29.37
N TYR A 172 1.11 -7.04 30.06
CA TYR A 172 0.58 -8.36 30.23
C TYR A 172 -0.80 -8.46 29.59
N TYR A 173 -1.14 -9.64 29.09
CA TYR A 173 -2.45 -9.92 28.50
C TYR A 173 -3.23 -10.83 29.44
N GLY A 174 -4.44 -10.39 29.82
CA GLY A 174 -5.37 -11.20 30.58
C GLY A 174 -5.97 -12.29 29.68
N ASN A 175 -5.71 -13.55 30.03
CA ASN A 175 -6.24 -14.72 29.30
C ASN A 175 -7.43 -15.32 30.06
N HIS A 176 -8.47 -14.53 30.31
CA HIS A 176 -9.69 -14.95 30.98
C HIS A 176 -10.74 -15.47 30.01
N ASN A 177 -11.69 -16.26 30.50
CA ASN A 177 -12.82 -16.71 29.67
C ASN A 177 -13.77 -15.55 29.38
N SER A 178 -13.87 -15.18 28.09
CA SER A 178 -14.66 -14.04 27.62
C SER A 178 -16.18 -14.20 27.77
N ALA A 179 -16.69 -15.43 27.99
CA ALA A 179 -18.10 -15.74 28.18
C ALA A 179 -18.47 -16.11 29.62
N ALA A 180 -17.50 -16.11 30.54
CA ALA A 180 -17.75 -16.42 31.95
C ALA A 180 -18.36 -15.24 32.71
N ALA A 181 -18.91 -15.51 33.89
CA ALA A 181 -19.34 -14.46 34.81
C ALA A 181 -18.18 -13.57 35.22
N VAL A 182 -18.40 -12.28 35.41
CA VAL A 182 -17.36 -11.29 35.79
C VAL A 182 -16.53 -11.73 36.99
N ARG A 183 -17.18 -12.39 38.00
CA ARG A 183 -16.52 -12.89 39.19
C ARG A 183 -15.53 -14.01 38.89
N ASP A 184 -15.87 -14.87 37.93
CA ASP A 184 -15.02 -16.02 37.60
C ASP A 184 -13.87 -15.55 36.68
N SER A 185 -14.16 -14.68 35.73
CA SER A 185 -13.12 -14.01 34.91
C SER A 185 -12.10 -13.23 35.75
N ALA A 186 -12.55 -12.58 36.83
CA ALA A 186 -11.67 -11.86 37.75
C ALA A 186 -10.75 -12.74 38.59
N LYS A 187 -11.07 -14.05 38.74
CA LYS A 187 -10.20 -15.01 39.42
C LYS A 187 -9.15 -15.60 38.48
N GLU A 188 -9.39 -15.57 37.18
CA GLU A 188 -8.49 -16.07 36.14
C GLU A 188 -7.42 -15.04 35.73
N LEU A 189 -7.62 -13.75 36.08
CA LEU A 189 -6.69 -12.64 35.84
C LEU A 189 -5.61 -12.55 36.93
#